data_2200b8a49e937b3387e0d2bb4989fc35
#
_entry.id   2200b8a49e937b3387e0d2bb4989fc35
#
_cell.length_a   1.000
_cell.length_b   1.000
_cell.length_c   1.000
_cell.angle_alpha   90.00
_cell.angle_beta   90.00
_cell.angle_gamma   90.00
#
_symmetry.space_group_name_H-M   'P 1'
#
loop_
_entity.id
_entity.type
_entity.pdbx_description
1 polymer ?
#
loop_
_entity_poly.entity_id
_entity_poly.type
_entity_poly.pdbx_seq_one_letter_code
_entity_poly.pdbx_strand_id
1 'polypeptide(L)'
;MKVGVVVRDLDAALESYAKVFGIDSWVVNDYTDDRLSNMVAHGRRSAGTFRSAVGVTRPPGEGCTPLGAPFRPVTFELVQPVSGESVFNEFLRTRAGEGICFLTVRAALPEDTETDAVDQHFADLRIDNSFEFTVDGRTKRRFWDTQRHLGGFFLEVLTEDLAIDGQHVRPAVASSADGPTAVPVQGVSHFGVVVPDVVAVLPNYSRIFGIDQWAMQSWETEPGRLDAPHYRGEAVNHAYFTGTGIGEDFGFEVIQPTSGPSHYGQEFMADRGPGIHHILTYMTDSEQDWATVGQSFEKAGAEVCMGSEMGHGAGVFAYHDTFAQLHGFLVETVLVRPELAAGAPPPFDYVVNFAETVGV
;
A
#
# COMPACT_ATOMS: atom_id res chain seq x y z
N MET A 1 7.82 -3.93 -7.86
CA MET A 1 7.31 -2.76 -7.12
C MET A 1 7.88 -2.75 -5.71
N LYS A 2 8.07 -1.57 -5.11
CA LYS A 2 8.55 -1.40 -3.74
C LYS A 2 7.64 -0.43 -2.99
N VAL A 3 7.35 -0.72 -1.72
CA VAL A 3 6.50 0.10 -0.85
C VAL A 3 7.40 0.88 0.11
N GLY A 4 7.39 2.20 0.00
CA GLY A 4 8.18 3.09 0.84
C GLY A 4 7.40 3.55 2.07
N VAL A 5 7.85 3.15 3.25
CA VAL A 5 7.25 3.50 4.53
C VAL A 5 8.18 4.42 5.30
N VAL A 6 7.68 5.59 5.67
CA VAL A 6 8.45 6.53 6.49
C VAL A 6 8.20 6.23 7.96
N VAL A 7 9.29 6.03 8.70
CA VAL A 7 9.30 5.64 10.10
C VAL A 7 10.14 6.59 10.96
N ARG A 8 9.85 6.67 12.25
CA ARG A 8 10.62 7.49 13.21
C ARG A 8 11.81 6.75 13.79
N ASP A 9 11.69 5.43 13.91
CA ASP A 9 12.71 4.53 14.45
C ASP A 9 12.85 3.31 13.56
N LEU A 10 13.92 3.30 12.75
CA LEU A 10 14.16 2.24 11.79
C LEU A 10 14.40 0.89 12.49
N ASP A 11 15.16 0.88 13.58
CA ASP A 11 15.54 -0.36 14.24
C ASP A 11 14.31 -1.03 14.89
N ALA A 12 13.42 -0.25 15.53
CA ALA A 12 12.15 -0.76 16.03
C ALA A 12 11.22 -1.25 14.90
N ALA A 13 11.22 -0.55 13.77
CA ALA A 13 10.43 -0.96 12.60
C ALA A 13 10.91 -2.29 12.01
N LEU A 14 12.22 -2.52 11.90
CA LEU A 14 12.77 -3.80 11.42
C LEU A 14 12.27 -4.98 12.28
N GLU A 15 12.27 -4.82 13.62
CA GLU A 15 11.75 -5.84 14.54
C GLU A 15 10.26 -6.10 14.35
N SER A 16 9.47 -5.05 14.15
CA SER A 16 8.01 -5.16 13.93
C SER A 16 7.69 -5.89 12.64
N TYR A 17 8.36 -5.54 11.54
CA TYR A 17 8.18 -6.20 10.25
C TYR A 17 8.65 -7.66 10.25
N ALA A 18 9.70 -7.98 11.05
CA ALA A 18 10.11 -9.37 11.25
C ALA A 18 9.02 -10.18 11.97
N LYS A 19 8.35 -9.60 12.96
CA LYS A 19 7.27 -10.25 13.72
C LYS A 19 6.00 -10.43 12.87
N VAL A 20 5.58 -9.40 12.12
CA VAL A 20 4.34 -9.44 11.34
C VAL A 20 4.53 -10.18 10.03
N PHE A 21 5.51 -9.78 9.22
CA PHE A 21 5.68 -10.31 7.86
C PHE A 21 6.79 -11.35 7.73
N GLY A 22 7.53 -11.65 8.80
CA GLY A 22 8.66 -12.58 8.75
C GLY A 22 9.83 -12.09 7.90
N ILE A 23 9.95 -10.78 7.70
CA ILE A 23 11.11 -10.20 7.01
C ILE A 23 12.28 -10.19 7.98
N ASP A 24 13.18 -11.13 7.82
CA ASP A 24 14.29 -11.37 8.73
C ASP A 24 15.65 -10.90 8.19
N SER A 25 15.67 -10.40 6.96
CA SER A 25 16.90 -9.93 6.30
C SER A 25 16.64 -8.61 5.58
N TRP A 26 17.44 -7.62 5.92
CA TRP A 26 17.35 -6.26 5.41
C TRP A 26 18.70 -5.76 4.91
N VAL A 27 18.67 -5.00 3.82
CA VAL A 27 19.82 -4.23 3.37
C VAL A 27 19.67 -2.81 3.90
N VAL A 28 20.51 -2.44 4.85
CA VAL A 28 20.47 -1.10 5.48
C VAL A 28 21.48 -0.18 4.83
N ASN A 29 21.05 1.03 4.55
CA ASN A 29 21.84 2.12 4.02
C ASN A 29 21.74 3.36 4.91
N ASP A 30 22.88 3.93 5.24
CA ASP A 30 22.98 5.27 5.83
C ASP A 30 23.31 6.26 4.71
N TYR A 31 22.37 7.17 4.45
CA TYR A 31 22.50 8.23 3.47
C TYR A 31 22.99 9.50 4.15
N THR A 32 24.31 9.64 4.17
CA THR A 32 25.06 10.73 4.82
C THR A 32 25.43 11.83 3.82
N ASP A 33 25.85 12.98 4.31
CA ASP A 33 26.17 14.15 3.46
C ASP A 33 27.26 13.89 2.43
N ASP A 34 28.19 12.96 2.72
CA ASP A 34 29.28 12.57 1.80
C ASP A 34 28.79 11.62 0.70
N ARG A 35 27.66 10.92 0.90
CA ARG A 35 27.06 10.03 -0.08
C ARG A 35 25.98 10.71 -0.93
N LEU A 36 25.35 11.76 -0.40
CA LEU A 36 24.26 12.46 -1.06
C LEU A 36 24.75 13.72 -1.78
N SER A 37 24.29 13.90 -2.99
CA SER A 37 24.56 15.11 -3.77
C SER A 37 23.33 15.53 -4.59
N ASN A 38 23.34 16.78 -5.08
CA ASN A 38 22.27 17.32 -5.92
C ASN A 38 20.87 17.21 -5.33
N MET A 39 20.77 17.31 -3.99
CA MET A 39 19.47 17.21 -3.33
C MET A 39 18.65 18.47 -3.60
N VAL A 40 17.41 18.25 -4.07
CA VAL A 40 16.42 19.29 -4.35
C VAL A 40 15.10 18.84 -3.72
N ALA A 41 14.48 19.73 -2.96
CA ALA A 41 13.14 19.54 -2.42
C ALA A 41 12.24 20.71 -2.87
N HIS A 42 11.09 20.39 -3.50
CA HIS A 42 10.15 21.38 -4.05
C HIS A 42 10.83 22.48 -4.91
N GLY A 43 11.73 22.05 -5.80
CA GLY A 43 12.45 22.93 -6.71
C GLY A 43 13.56 23.79 -6.06
N ARG A 44 13.87 23.58 -4.78
CA ARG A 44 14.91 24.33 -4.05
C ARG A 44 16.04 23.40 -3.63
N ARG A 45 17.27 23.91 -3.71
CA ARG A 45 18.42 23.19 -3.14
C ARG A 45 18.14 22.85 -1.68
N SER A 46 18.37 21.60 -1.34
CA SER A 46 18.17 21.06 -0.01
C SER A 46 19.38 20.28 0.45
N ALA A 47 19.41 19.97 1.75
CA ALA A 47 20.37 19.08 2.35
C ALA A 47 19.65 18.28 3.45
N GLY A 48 20.06 17.06 3.67
CA GLY A 48 19.48 16.22 4.71
C GLY A 48 20.08 14.83 4.68
N THR A 49 19.93 14.12 5.76
CA THR A 49 20.40 12.74 5.91
C THR A 49 19.23 11.84 6.31
N PHE A 50 19.29 10.59 5.93
CA PHE A 50 18.29 9.59 6.29
C PHE A 50 18.92 8.19 6.28
N ARG A 51 18.28 7.27 6.97
CA ARG A 51 18.59 5.84 6.90
C ARG A 51 17.49 5.14 6.10
N SER A 52 17.81 4.09 5.39
CA SER A 52 16.79 3.18 4.85
C SER A 52 17.15 1.73 5.03
N ALA A 53 16.14 0.89 5.05
CA ALA A 53 16.29 -0.56 5.04
C ALA A 53 15.36 -1.15 3.99
N VAL A 54 15.90 -2.01 3.13
CA VAL A 54 15.14 -2.70 2.09
C VAL A 54 15.06 -4.18 2.41
N GLY A 55 13.84 -4.70 2.49
CA GLY A 55 13.55 -6.10 2.77
C GLY A 55 12.39 -6.61 1.92
N VAL A 56 12.33 -7.93 1.72
CA VAL A 56 11.32 -8.57 0.87
C VAL A 56 10.52 -9.57 1.71
N THR A 57 9.20 -9.57 1.55
CA THR A 57 8.35 -10.61 2.13
C THR A 57 8.70 -11.97 1.52
N ARG A 58 8.46 -13.05 2.27
CA ARG A 58 8.63 -14.39 1.73
C ARG A 58 7.78 -14.55 0.47
N PRO A 59 8.28 -15.27 -0.56
CA PRO A 59 7.45 -15.53 -1.73
C PRO A 59 6.19 -16.29 -1.31
N PRO A 60 5.04 -16.05 -1.99
CA PRO A 60 3.83 -16.81 -1.75
C PRO A 60 4.11 -18.31 -1.97
N GLY A 61 3.46 -19.15 -1.17
CA GLY A 61 3.43 -20.59 -1.44
C GLY A 61 2.82 -20.87 -2.82
N GLU A 62 3.10 -22.06 -3.38
CA GLU A 62 2.45 -22.49 -4.61
C GLU A 62 0.93 -22.62 -4.35
N GLY A 63 0.12 -21.79 -5.01
CA GLY A 63 -1.33 -21.83 -4.94
C GLY A 63 -1.97 -20.65 -5.67
N CYS A 64 -3.03 -20.92 -6.44
CA CYS A 64 -3.90 -19.89 -6.97
C CYS A 64 -4.84 -19.40 -5.88
N THR A 65 -5.08 -18.09 -5.83
CA THR A 65 -6.15 -17.55 -5.00
C THR A 65 -7.52 -17.89 -5.59
N PRO A 66 -8.57 -17.97 -4.77
CA PRO A 66 -9.93 -18.35 -5.22
C PRO A 66 -10.47 -17.49 -6.38
N LEU A 67 -10.04 -16.25 -6.49
CA LEU A 67 -10.49 -15.32 -7.53
C LEU A 67 -9.46 -15.09 -8.65
N GLY A 68 -8.36 -15.85 -8.67
CA GLY A 68 -7.29 -15.66 -9.64
C GLY A 68 -6.53 -14.33 -9.46
N ALA A 69 -6.73 -13.62 -8.34
CA ALA A 69 -6.03 -12.38 -8.07
C ALA A 69 -4.52 -12.64 -7.93
N PRO A 70 -3.66 -11.85 -8.60
CA PRO A 70 -2.23 -12.05 -8.48
C PRO A 70 -1.77 -11.59 -7.10
N PHE A 71 -1.07 -12.47 -6.37
CA PHE A 71 -0.30 -12.08 -5.20
C PHE A 71 1.18 -12.05 -5.56
N ARG A 72 1.84 -10.94 -5.28
CA ARG A 72 3.25 -10.75 -5.56
C ARG A 72 4.02 -10.52 -4.27
N PRO A 73 5.26 -11.05 -4.14
CA PRO A 73 6.14 -10.66 -3.04
C PRO A 73 6.30 -9.14 -3.00
N VAL A 74 6.31 -8.57 -1.80
CA VAL A 74 6.45 -7.13 -1.61
C VAL A 74 7.85 -6.81 -1.11
N THR A 75 8.47 -5.85 -1.77
CA THR A 75 9.66 -5.20 -1.27
C THR A 75 9.25 -3.97 -0.47
N PHE A 76 9.61 -3.93 0.81
CA PHE A 76 9.48 -2.73 1.63
C PHE A 76 10.79 -1.96 1.65
N GLU A 77 10.70 -0.64 1.56
CA GLU A 77 11.77 0.29 1.91
C GLU A 77 11.31 1.13 3.09
N LEU A 78 11.87 0.85 4.28
CA LEU A 78 11.62 1.64 5.47
C LEU A 78 12.61 2.81 5.48
N VAL A 79 12.11 4.04 5.64
CA VAL A 79 12.94 5.25 5.58
C VAL A 79 12.79 6.03 6.87
N GLN A 80 13.91 6.23 7.57
CA GLN A 80 14.00 7.10 8.74
C GLN A 80 14.72 8.40 8.36
N PRO A 81 14.03 9.54 8.24
CA PRO A 81 14.69 10.82 8.09
C PRO A 81 15.44 11.19 9.38
N VAL A 82 16.69 11.66 9.24
CA VAL A 82 17.55 12.00 10.37
C VAL A 82 17.72 13.51 10.50
N SER A 83 17.99 14.20 9.39
CA SER A 83 18.16 15.65 9.42
C SER A 83 17.71 16.32 8.12
N GLY A 84 17.55 17.62 8.15
CA GLY A 84 17.33 18.49 6.98
C GLY A 84 15.93 18.47 6.41
N GLU A 85 15.79 18.88 5.15
CA GLU A 85 14.51 19.03 4.45
C GLU A 85 14.36 17.97 3.37
N SER A 86 13.31 17.14 3.49
CA SER A 86 12.95 16.11 2.52
C SER A 86 11.45 15.88 2.52
N VAL A 87 10.92 15.24 1.48
CA VAL A 87 9.51 14.77 1.46
C VAL A 87 9.22 13.79 2.60
N PHE A 88 10.22 13.07 3.09
CA PHE A 88 10.08 12.14 4.22
C PHE A 88 9.84 12.89 5.54
N ASN A 89 10.62 13.97 5.81
CA ASN A 89 10.41 14.83 6.97
C ASN A 89 9.06 15.56 6.90
N GLU A 90 8.68 16.01 5.71
CA GLU A 90 7.40 16.65 5.46
C GLU A 90 6.25 15.66 5.72
N PHE A 91 6.35 14.44 5.22
CA PHE A 91 5.34 13.40 5.45
C PHE A 91 5.08 13.15 6.93
N LEU A 92 6.13 12.96 7.75
CA LEU A 92 5.99 12.78 9.20
C LEU A 92 5.29 13.96 9.88
N ARG A 93 5.49 15.16 9.37
CA ARG A 93 4.93 16.39 9.94
C ARG A 93 3.49 16.63 9.53
N THR A 94 3.16 16.36 8.26
CA THR A 94 1.86 16.71 7.66
C THR A 94 0.83 15.59 7.74
N ARG A 95 1.25 14.34 7.92
CA ARG A 95 0.38 13.16 7.93
C ARG A 95 0.11 12.57 9.31
N ALA A 96 0.27 13.37 10.36
CA ALA A 96 0.13 12.92 11.75
C ALA A 96 1.00 11.70 12.13
N GLY A 97 2.10 11.47 11.41
CA GLY A 97 3.06 10.42 11.76
C GLY A 97 3.53 9.55 10.60
N GLU A 98 3.85 8.32 10.93
CA GLU A 98 4.45 7.31 10.07
C GLU A 98 3.44 6.74 9.05
N GLY A 99 3.90 6.15 7.94
CA GLY A 99 3.00 5.51 6.98
C GLY A 99 3.64 5.24 5.62
N ILE A 100 2.84 4.66 4.72
CA ILE A 100 3.23 4.48 3.33
C ILE A 100 3.27 5.86 2.66
N CYS A 101 4.48 6.31 2.39
CA CYS A 101 4.77 7.63 1.83
C CYS A 101 4.86 7.60 0.30
N PHE A 102 5.42 6.52 -0.25
CA PHE A 102 5.63 6.40 -1.68
C PHE A 102 5.54 4.95 -2.18
N LEU A 103 5.23 4.81 -3.44
CA LEU A 103 5.42 3.56 -4.18
C LEU A 103 6.56 3.74 -5.18
N THR A 104 7.39 2.71 -5.34
CA THR A 104 8.40 2.66 -6.39
C THR A 104 7.95 1.69 -7.46
N VAL A 105 7.82 2.16 -8.68
CA VAL A 105 7.45 1.36 -9.84
C VAL A 105 8.55 1.43 -10.90
N ARG A 106 8.59 0.44 -11.78
CA ARG A 106 9.48 0.46 -12.94
C ARG A 106 8.71 0.97 -14.14
N ALA A 107 9.28 1.94 -14.85
CA ALA A 107 8.71 2.36 -16.12
C ALA A 107 8.92 1.26 -17.17
N ALA A 108 7.85 0.84 -17.84
CA ALA A 108 7.92 0.01 -19.03
C ALA A 108 8.26 0.91 -20.23
N LEU A 109 9.53 1.30 -20.36
CA LEU A 109 9.98 2.09 -21.51
C LEU A 109 10.43 1.14 -22.63
N PRO A 110 10.14 1.47 -23.91
CA PRO A 110 10.77 0.81 -25.05
C PRO A 110 12.30 0.89 -24.97
N GLU A 111 13.02 -0.12 -25.50
CA GLU A 111 14.48 -0.24 -25.35
C GLU A 111 15.28 1.00 -25.83
N ASP A 112 14.74 1.80 -26.74
CA ASP A 112 15.39 3.00 -27.29
C ASP A 112 14.83 4.32 -26.71
N THR A 113 14.07 4.26 -25.61
CA THR A 113 13.46 5.46 -25.03
C THR A 113 14.43 6.18 -24.11
N GLU A 114 14.68 7.46 -24.36
CA GLU A 114 15.51 8.31 -23.52
C GLU A 114 14.89 8.44 -22.10
N THR A 115 15.73 8.57 -21.08
CA THR A 115 15.34 8.77 -19.68
C THR A 115 14.42 9.97 -19.47
N ASP A 116 14.44 10.93 -20.40
CA ASP A 116 13.61 12.12 -20.38
C ASP A 116 12.11 11.84 -20.66
N ALA A 117 11.77 10.66 -21.18
CA ALA A 117 10.37 10.31 -21.47
C ALA A 117 9.51 10.24 -20.19
N VAL A 118 10.08 9.81 -19.08
CA VAL A 118 9.40 9.80 -17.78
C VAL A 118 9.13 11.23 -17.33
N ASP A 119 10.14 12.11 -17.45
CA ASP A 119 10.03 13.52 -17.07
C ASP A 119 8.96 14.22 -17.91
N GLN A 120 8.96 13.98 -19.23
CA GLN A 120 7.96 14.54 -20.13
C GLN A 120 6.55 14.03 -19.81
N HIS A 121 6.38 12.74 -19.54
CA HIS A 121 5.09 12.16 -19.15
C HIS A 121 4.49 12.84 -17.92
N PHE A 122 5.29 13.00 -16.84
CA PHE A 122 4.81 13.68 -15.65
C PHE A 122 4.59 15.18 -15.86
N ALA A 123 5.41 15.83 -16.68
CA ALA A 123 5.20 17.23 -17.06
C ALA A 123 3.87 17.43 -17.82
N ASP A 124 3.54 16.54 -18.75
CA ASP A 124 2.27 16.55 -19.49
C ASP A 124 1.06 16.37 -18.54
N LEU A 125 1.23 15.58 -17.48
CA LEU A 125 0.22 15.39 -16.42
C LEU A 125 0.22 16.54 -15.40
N ARG A 126 1.14 17.52 -15.50
CA ARG A 126 1.36 18.61 -14.55
C ARG A 126 1.67 18.12 -13.13
N ILE A 127 2.47 17.08 -13.05
CA ILE A 127 2.96 16.51 -11.81
C ILE A 127 4.42 16.88 -11.64
N ASP A 128 4.72 17.61 -10.57
CA ASP A 128 6.06 18.11 -10.31
C ASP A 128 6.96 17.04 -9.68
N ASN A 129 8.26 17.06 -9.99
CA ASN A 129 9.27 16.36 -9.24
C ASN A 129 9.51 17.11 -7.91
N SER A 130 8.96 16.58 -6.82
CA SER A 130 9.02 17.21 -5.50
C SER A 130 10.30 16.94 -4.74
N PHE A 131 10.96 15.83 -5.03
CA PHE A 131 12.20 15.50 -4.33
C PHE A 131 13.12 14.68 -5.21
N GLU A 132 14.37 15.10 -5.28
CA GLU A 132 15.41 14.34 -5.98
C GLU A 132 16.75 14.44 -5.27
N PHE A 133 17.56 13.42 -5.44
CA PHE A 133 18.93 13.38 -4.97
C PHE A 133 19.74 12.33 -5.75
N THR A 134 21.08 12.47 -5.66
CA THR A 134 22.01 11.51 -6.26
C THR A 134 22.79 10.81 -5.15
N VAL A 135 22.83 9.49 -5.19
CA VAL A 135 23.57 8.64 -4.26
C VAL A 135 24.91 8.24 -4.86
N ASP A 136 25.98 8.44 -4.11
CA ASP A 136 27.37 8.06 -4.47
C ASP A 136 27.80 8.59 -5.86
N GLY A 137 27.23 9.73 -6.28
CA GLY A 137 27.49 10.36 -7.57
C GLY A 137 27.02 9.56 -8.80
N ARG A 138 26.21 8.52 -8.60
CA ARG A 138 25.80 7.58 -9.67
C ARG A 138 24.29 7.44 -9.79
N THR A 139 23.62 7.06 -8.73
CA THR A 139 22.19 6.72 -8.78
C THR A 139 21.34 7.92 -8.45
N LYS A 140 20.55 8.40 -9.41
CA LYS A 140 19.57 9.47 -9.21
C LYS A 140 18.23 8.86 -8.78
N ARG A 141 17.68 9.37 -7.69
CA ARG A 141 16.33 9.03 -7.21
C ARG A 141 15.44 10.25 -7.34
N ARG A 142 14.21 10.03 -7.80
CA ARG A 142 13.22 11.10 -8.06
C ARG A 142 11.85 10.68 -7.56
N PHE A 143 11.19 11.62 -6.85
CA PHE A 143 9.88 11.43 -6.25
C PHE A 143 8.90 12.45 -6.82
N TRP A 144 7.93 11.97 -7.56
CA TRP A 144 6.90 12.77 -8.21
C TRP A 144 5.75 13.03 -7.23
N ASP A 145 5.25 14.28 -7.18
CA ASP A 145 4.13 14.65 -6.31
C ASP A 145 2.79 14.19 -6.87
N THR A 146 2.52 12.93 -6.72
CA THR A 146 1.26 12.31 -7.12
C THR A 146 0.18 12.38 -6.05
N GLN A 147 0.44 13.01 -4.90
CA GLN A 147 -0.45 13.00 -3.74
C GLN A 147 -1.88 13.45 -4.07
N ARG A 148 -2.04 14.54 -4.81
CA ARG A 148 -3.36 15.05 -5.23
C ARG A 148 -4.00 14.20 -6.33
N HIS A 149 -3.20 13.52 -7.12
CA HIS A 149 -3.63 12.75 -8.26
C HIS A 149 -4.05 11.32 -7.89
N LEU A 150 -3.32 10.70 -6.96
CA LEU A 150 -3.49 9.29 -6.58
C LEU A 150 -4.04 9.08 -5.16
N GLY A 151 -4.20 10.16 -4.37
CA GLY A 151 -4.73 10.04 -3.01
C GLY A 151 -3.64 9.87 -1.96
N GLY A 152 -2.66 10.79 -1.90
CA GLY A 152 -1.85 11.04 -0.71
C GLY A 152 -0.50 10.35 -0.62
N PHE A 153 0.04 9.81 -1.69
CA PHE A 153 1.39 9.23 -1.72
C PHE A 153 2.20 9.75 -2.92
N PHE A 154 3.52 9.68 -2.81
CA PHE A 154 4.45 10.00 -3.90
C PHE A 154 4.70 8.78 -4.78
N LEU A 155 5.18 9.02 -5.99
CA LEU A 155 5.62 7.96 -6.88
C LEU A 155 7.10 8.14 -7.21
N GLU A 156 7.89 7.09 -6.97
CA GLU A 156 9.24 6.96 -7.48
C GLU A 156 9.19 6.06 -8.73
N VAL A 157 9.72 6.53 -9.85
CA VAL A 157 9.77 5.76 -11.09
C VAL A 157 11.22 5.44 -11.43
N LEU A 158 11.51 4.15 -11.57
CA LEU A 158 12.82 3.66 -11.95
C LEU A 158 12.86 3.34 -13.44
N THR A 159 13.92 3.76 -14.10
CA THR A 159 14.25 3.39 -15.47
C THR A 159 15.27 2.25 -15.52
N GLU A 160 16.00 2.06 -14.44
CA GLU A 160 17.04 1.04 -14.26
C GLU A 160 16.84 0.33 -12.92
N ASP A 161 17.41 -0.86 -12.77
CA ASP A 161 17.42 -1.54 -11.48
C ASP A 161 18.34 -0.78 -10.50
N LEU A 162 17.80 -0.43 -9.34
CA LEU A 162 18.61 0.15 -8.29
C LEU A 162 19.57 -0.92 -7.74
N ALA A 163 20.87 -0.71 -7.90
CA ALA A 163 21.85 -1.45 -7.12
C ALA A 163 21.69 -1.02 -5.65
N ILE A 164 21.32 -1.95 -4.79
CA ILE A 164 21.19 -1.71 -3.37
C ILE A 164 22.47 -2.20 -2.70
N ASP A 165 23.44 -1.31 -2.63
CA ASP A 165 24.67 -1.54 -1.85
C ASP A 165 24.41 -1.10 -0.40
N GLY A 166 24.64 -1.98 0.55
CA GLY A 166 24.44 -1.67 1.97
C GLY A 166 24.85 -2.84 2.88
N GLN A 167 24.68 -2.64 4.17
CA GLN A 167 24.94 -3.66 5.16
C GLN A 167 23.74 -4.60 5.31
N HIS A 168 23.94 -5.90 5.16
CA HIS A 168 22.94 -6.90 5.51
C HIS A 168 22.77 -7.03 7.01
N VAL A 169 21.51 -6.87 7.46
CA VAL A 169 21.12 -7.00 8.87
C VAL A 169 20.03 -8.06 8.98
N ARG A 170 20.16 -8.94 9.95
CA ARG A 170 19.08 -9.84 10.37
C ARG A 170 18.55 -9.34 11.69
N PRO A 171 17.31 -8.85 11.76
CA PRO A 171 16.69 -8.45 13.02
C PRO A 171 16.70 -9.63 13.99
N ALA A 172 16.99 -9.37 15.26
CA ALA A 172 16.87 -10.37 16.30
C ALA A 172 15.38 -10.72 16.48
N VAL A 173 14.95 -11.74 15.78
CA VAL A 173 13.68 -12.39 16.10
C VAL A 173 13.92 -13.09 17.43
N ALA A 174 13.17 -12.72 18.47
CA ALA A 174 13.25 -13.39 19.77
C ALA A 174 13.04 -14.90 19.54
N SER A 175 14.10 -15.66 19.64
CA SER A 175 14.06 -17.12 19.48
C SER A 175 13.52 -17.74 20.78
N SER A 176 12.25 -17.50 21.07
CA SER A 176 11.50 -18.37 21.96
C SER A 176 10.98 -19.51 21.11
N ALA A 177 11.15 -20.75 21.56
CA ALA A 177 10.52 -21.91 20.93
C ALA A 177 8.99 -21.74 20.80
N ASP A 178 8.42 -20.76 21.50
CA ASP A 178 7.02 -20.33 21.51
C ASP A 178 6.84 -18.89 20.97
N GLY A 179 7.82 -18.34 20.26
CA GLY A 179 7.71 -16.99 19.66
C GLY A 179 6.63 -16.96 18.57
N PRO A 180 5.95 -15.81 18.38
CA PRO A 180 4.92 -15.71 17.36
C PRO A 180 5.54 -16.03 16.00
N THR A 181 5.02 -17.05 15.37
CA THR A 181 5.25 -17.31 13.95
C THR A 181 4.76 -16.08 13.19
N ALA A 182 5.53 -15.63 12.22
CA ALA A 182 5.07 -14.56 11.33
C ALA A 182 3.71 -14.89 10.75
N VAL A 183 2.89 -13.88 10.56
CA VAL A 183 1.56 -14.06 9.99
C VAL A 183 1.69 -14.63 8.58
N PRO A 184 0.86 -15.60 8.19
CA PRO A 184 0.83 -16.10 6.82
C PRO A 184 0.52 -14.95 5.84
N VAL A 185 1.39 -14.73 4.85
CA VAL A 185 1.25 -13.70 3.82
C VAL A 185 1.46 -14.35 2.47
N GLN A 186 0.51 -14.19 1.57
CA GLN A 186 0.63 -14.66 0.18
C GLN A 186 1.40 -13.66 -0.71
N GLY A 187 1.50 -12.42 -0.28
CA GLY A 187 2.06 -11.30 -1.01
C GLY A 187 1.14 -10.08 -0.90
N VAL A 188 1.21 -9.17 -1.86
CA VAL A 188 0.20 -8.09 -1.99
C VAL A 188 -0.56 -8.26 -3.30
N SER A 189 -1.87 -8.19 -3.23
CA SER A 189 -2.77 -8.18 -4.38
C SER A 189 -3.15 -6.75 -4.75
N HIS A 190 -3.62 -5.96 -3.78
CA HIS A 190 -3.96 -4.56 -4.00
C HIS A 190 -3.63 -3.67 -2.80
N PHE A 191 -3.62 -2.36 -3.07
CA PHE A 191 -3.53 -1.29 -2.09
C PHE A 191 -4.90 -0.63 -1.92
N GLY A 192 -5.39 -0.57 -0.70
CA GLY A 192 -6.57 0.22 -0.36
C GLY A 192 -6.20 1.67 -0.12
N VAL A 193 -6.70 2.58 -0.96
CA VAL A 193 -6.39 4.01 -0.91
C VAL A 193 -7.63 4.79 -0.52
N VAL A 194 -7.60 5.42 0.64
CA VAL A 194 -8.72 6.25 1.10
C VAL A 194 -8.59 7.66 0.55
N VAL A 195 -9.66 8.13 -0.09
CA VAL A 195 -9.73 9.44 -0.75
C VAL A 195 -11.06 10.15 -0.45
N PRO A 196 -11.11 11.48 -0.57
CA PRO A 196 -12.37 12.22 -0.42
C PRO A 196 -13.33 12.07 -1.62
N ASP A 197 -12.83 11.72 -2.80
CA ASP A 197 -13.60 11.58 -4.03
C ASP A 197 -12.93 10.55 -4.96
N VAL A 198 -13.55 9.37 -5.06
CA VAL A 198 -13.05 8.27 -5.92
C VAL A 198 -13.06 8.69 -7.38
N VAL A 199 -14.16 9.29 -7.85
CA VAL A 199 -14.33 9.61 -9.27
C VAL A 199 -13.28 10.62 -9.75
N ALA A 200 -12.89 11.55 -8.88
CA ALA A 200 -11.90 12.58 -9.21
C ALA A 200 -10.48 12.01 -9.45
N VAL A 201 -10.14 10.89 -8.79
CA VAL A 201 -8.76 10.36 -8.86
C VAL A 201 -8.58 9.23 -9.88
N LEU A 202 -9.62 8.44 -10.17
CA LEU A 202 -9.53 7.27 -11.07
C LEU A 202 -8.91 7.57 -12.46
N PRO A 203 -9.23 8.70 -13.14
CA PRO A 203 -8.60 9.01 -14.43
C PRO A 203 -7.07 9.12 -14.36
N ASN A 204 -6.53 9.46 -13.19
CA ASN A 204 -5.08 9.57 -13.02
C ASN A 204 -4.43 8.19 -12.86
N TYR A 205 -5.10 7.23 -12.27
CA TYR A 205 -4.63 5.84 -12.21
C TYR A 205 -4.53 5.23 -13.60
N SER A 206 -5.50 5.51 -14.48
CA SER A 206 -5.42 5.12 -15.89
C SER A 206 -4.20 5.75 -16.56
N ARG A 207 -4.01 7.06 -16.44
CA ARG A 207 -2.91 7.79 -17.09
C ARG A 207 -1.52 7.43 -16.56
N ILE A 208 -1.40 7.10 -15.28
CA ILE A 208 -0.11 6.85 -14.61
C ILE A 208 0.25 5.36 -14.61
N PHE A 209 -0.72 4.48 -14.36
CA PHE A 209 -0.50 3.04 -14.24
C PHE A 209 -1.09 2.21 -15.39
N GLY A 210 -1.83 2.82 -16.31
CA GLY A 210 -2.53 2.10 -17.37
C GLY A 210 -3.67 1.20 -16.87
N ILE A 211 -4.24 1.51 -15.69
CA ILE A 211 -5.38 0.77 -15.16
C ILE A 211 -6.65 1.43 -15.68
N ASP A 212 -7.17 0.93 -16.78
CA ASP A 212 -8.28 1.56 -17.48
C ASP A 212 -9.66 1.10 -17.01
N GLN A 213 -9.77 -0.14 -16.52
CA GLN A 213 -11.05 -0.72 -16.09
C GLN A 213 -11.18 -0.71 -14.57
N TRP A 214 -12.31 -0.19 -14.09
CA TRP A 214 -12.62 -0.05 -12.69
C TRP A 214 -14.01 -0.61 -12.37
N ALA A 215 -14.07 -1.60 -11.48
CA ALA A 215 -15.31 -2.10 -10.91
C ALA A 215 -15.75 -1.15 -9.78
N MET A 216 -16.92 -0.54 -9.96
CA MET A 216 -17.47 0.46 -9.04
C MET A 216 -18.50 -0.17 -8.14
N GLN A 217 -18.41 0.06 -6.82
CA GLN A 217 -19.31 -0.54 -5.84
C GLN A 217 -19.69 0.44 -4.74
N SER A 218 -20.99 0.55 -4.48
CA SER A 218 -21.53 1.19 -3.26
C SER A 218 -21.70 0.15 -2.17
N TRP A 219 -21.06 0.37 -1.05
CA TRP A 219 -21.14 -0.46 0.13
C TRP A 219 -21.97 0.22 1.20
N GLU A 220 -23.02 -0.43 1.63
CA GLU A 220 -23.95 0.08 2.64
C GLU A 220 -24.33 -1.04 3.61
N THR A 221 -24.60 -0.68 4.87
CA THR A 221 -25.09 -1.63 5.85
C THR A 221 -26.54 -1.99 5.51
N GLU A 222 -26.70 -3.03 4.72
CA GLU A 222 -27.98 -3.62 4.35
C GLU A 222 -27.77 -5.09 3.94
N PRO A 223 -28.83 -5.93 3.97
CA PRO A 223 -28.71 -7.33 3.60
C PRO A 223 -28.14 -7.53 2.20
N GLY A 224 -27.08 -8.33 2.12
CA GLY A 224 -26.42 -8.69 0.86
C GLY A 224 -25.39 -7.69 0.34
N ARG A 225 -25.19 -6.57 1.02
CA ARG A 225 -24.06 -5.65 0.76
C ARG A 225 -23.04 -5.77 1.87
N LEU A 226 -23.29 -5.16 3.03
CA LEU A 226 -22.49 -5.35 4.25
C LEU A 226 -23.41 -5.95 5.31
N ASP A 227 -23.21 -7.24 5.58
CA ASP A 227 -23.99 -7.95 6.58
C ASP A 227 -23.25 -7.91 7.93
N ALA A 228 -23.90 -7.35 8.95
CA ALA A 228 -23.36 -7.21 10.30
C ALA A 228 -21.96 -6.58 10.37
N PRO A 229 -21.73 -5.41 9.73
CA PRO A 229 -20.44 -4.76 9.81
C PRO A 229 -20.09 -4.36 11.24
N HIS A 230 -18.82 -4.46 11.59
CA HIS A 230 -18.30 -4.08 12.89
C HIS A 230 -17.06 -3.19 12.77
N TYR A 231 -16.88 -2.33 13.75
CA TYR A 231 -15.75 -1.43 13.90
C TYR A 231 -15.38 -1.30 15.37
N ARG A 232 -14.11 -1.58 15.70
CA ARG A 232 -13.60 -1.59 17.09
C ARG A 232 -14.43 -2.48 18.03
N GLY A 233 -14.91 -3.63 17.53
CA GLY A 233 -15.71 -4.59 18.28
C GLY A 233 -17.19 -4.26 18.43
N GLU A 234 -17.63 -3.09 17.94
CA GLU A 234 -19.03 -2.65 17.99
C GLU A 234 -19.71 -2.86 16.65
N ALA A 235 -20.99 -3.29 16.67
CA ALA A 235 -21.80 -3.32 15.48
C ALA A 235 -22.10 -1.88 15.01
N VAL A 236 -21.92 -1.60 13.72
CA VAL A 236 -22.04 -0.27 13.16
C VAL A 236 -22.91 -0.24 11.92
N ASN A 237 -23.44 0.95 11.61
CA ASN A 237 -23.99 1.25 10.30
C ASN A 237 -23.07 2.23 9.61
N HIS A 238 -22.49 1.81 8.49
CA HIS A 238 -21.64 2.67 7.69
C HIS A 238 -21.84 2.44 6.19
N ALA A 239 -21.35 3.39 5.41
CA ALA A 239 -21.31 3.28 3.97
C ALA A 239 -20.02 3.85 3.40
N TYR A 240 -19.57 3.28 2.30
CA TYR A 240 -18.45 3.76 1.51
C TYR A 240 -18.62 3.38 0.04
N PHE A 241 -17.94 4.09 -0.83
CA PHE A 241 -17.94 3.84 -2.26
C PHE A 241 -16.54 3.46 -2.71
N THR A 242 -16.42 2.43 -3.54
CA THR A 242 -15.11 1.96 -4.03
C THR A 242 -15.04 1.93 -5.54
N GLY A 243 -13.82 2.09 -6.05
CA GLY A 243 -13.42 1.69 -7.37
C GLY A 243 -12.26 0.72 -7.25
N THR A 244 -12.42 -0.50 -7.77
CA THR A 244 -11.36 -1.52 -7.78
C THR A 244 -10.84 -1.73 -9.18
N GLY A 245 -9.54 -1.52 -9.38
CA GLY A 245 -8.84 -1.71 -10.64
C GLY A 245 -7.59 -2.56 -10.47
N ILE A 246 -7.40 -3.53 -11.35
CA ILE A 246 -6.29 -4.49 -11.30
C ILE A 246 -5.37 -4.25 -12.48
N GLY A 247 -4.10 -4.00 -12.20
CA GLY A 247 -3.02 -4.01 -13.18
C GLY A 247 -2.37 -5.38 -13.33
N GLU A 248 -1.30 -5.45 -14.09
CA GLU A 248 -0.58 -6.72 -14.35
C GLU A 248 0.04 -7.32 -13.08
N ASP A 249 0.65 -6.49 -12.24
CA ASP A 249 1.39 -6.95 -11.06
C ASP A 249 0.70 -6.67 -9.74
N PHE A 250 -0.19 -5.67 -9.67
CA PHE A 250 -0.90 -5.25 -8.48
C PHE A 250 -2.14 -4.43 -8.85
N GLY A 251 -3.03 -4.24 -7.88
CA GLY A 251 -4.24 -3.45 -8.04
C GLY A 251 -4.37 -2.34 -7.01
N PHE A 252 -5.44 -1.57 -7.18
CA PHE A 252 -5.89 -0.59 -6.19
C PHE A 252 -7.38 -0.77 -5.91
N GLU A 253 -7.73 -0.66 -4.64
CA GLU A 253 -9.07 -0.38 -4.20
C GLU A 253 -9.09 1.07 -3.70
N VAL A 254 -9.71 1.97 -4.48
CA VAL A 254 -9.83 3.38 -4.11
C VAL A 254 -11.16 3.57 -3.39
N ILE A 255 -11.11 4.11 -2.16
CA ILE A 255 -12.20 4.07 -1.20
C ILE A 255 -12.59 5.47 -0.77
N GLN A 256 -13.88 5.78 -0.87
CA GLN A 256 -14.48 7.03 -0.36
C GLN A 256 -15.44 6.70 0.77
N PRO A 257 -15.11 6.97 2.04
CA PRO A 257 -16.09 6.86 3.13
C PRO A 257 -17.21 7.88 2.91
N THR A 258 -18.46 7.43 3.02
CA THR A 258 -19.64 8.27 2.76
C THR A 258 -20.47 8.53 4.02
N SER A 259 -20.58 7.55 4.92
CA SER A 259 -21.30 7.74 6.18
C SER A 259 -20.90 6.72 7.24
N GLY A 260 -21.23 7.03 8.48
CA GLY A 260 -21.09 6.17 9.65
C GLY A 260 -19.66 5.99 10.14
N PRO A 261 -19.52 5.31 11.31
CA PRO A 261 -18.20 5.08 11.89
C PRO A 261 -17.44 3.99 11.13
N SER A 262 -16.19 4.28 10.78
CA SER A 262 -15.26 3.35 10.13
C SER A 262 -13.83 3.77 10.38
N HIS A 263 -12.89 2.84 10.26
CA HIS A 263 -11.47 3.16 10.32
C HIS A 263 -11.07 4.13 9.20
N TYR A 264 -11.70 4.03 8.03
CA TYR A 264 -11.44 4.93 6.90
C TYR A 264 -11.69 6.41 7.23
N GLY A 265 -12.86 6.70 7.84
CA GLY A 265 -13.29 8.09 8.08
C GLY A 265 -12.72 8.65 9.38
N GLN A 266 -12.83 7.91 10.48
CA GLN A 266 -12.61 8.44 11.83
C GLN A 266 -11.16 8.41 12.26
N GLU A 267 -10.42 7.36 11.90
CA GLU A 267 -9.02 7.21 12.33
C GLU A 267 -8.03 7.56 11.22
N PHE A 268 -8.37 7.27 9.97
CA PHE A 268 -7.43 7.49 8.87
C PHE A 268 -7.63 8.87 8.21
N MET A 269 -8.77 9.09 7.57
CA MET A 269 -9.02 10.35 6.83
C MET A 269 -9.01 11.58 7.75
N ALA A 270 -9.61 11.49 8.93
CA ALA A 270 -9.69 12.60 9.87
C ALA A 270 -8.33 13.04 10.40
N ASP A 271 -7.46 12.07 10.72
CA ASP A 271 -6.17 12.35 11.34
C ASP A 271 -5.05 12.54 10.32
N ARG A 272 -5.11 11.86 9.16
CA ARG A 272 -4.01 11.74 8.21
C ARG A 272 -4.32 12.31 6.82
N GLY A 273 -5.59 12.50 6.49
CA GLY A 273 -6.02 12.82 5.13
C GLY A 273 -5.95 11.62 4.18
N PRO A 274 -6.01 11.84 2.85
CA PRO A 274 -5.94 10.78 1.86
C PRO A 274 -4.62 10.00 1.94
N GLY A 275 -4.66 8.70 1.70
CA GLY A 275 -3.45 7.86 1.74
C GLY A 275 -3.72 6.37 1.53
N ILE A 276 -2.65 5.60 1.45
CA ILE A 276 -2.72 4.13 1.43
C ILE A 276 -3.03 3.68 2.86
N HIS A 277 -4.24 3.13 3.03
CA HIS A 277 -4.82 2.73 4.29
C HIS A 277 -4.50 1.28 4.65
N HIS A 278 -4.54 0.40 3.67
CA HIS A 278 -4.31 -1.03 3.87
C HIS A 278 -3.67 -1.70 2.64
N ILE A 279 -3.21 -2.91 2.86
CA ILE A 279 -2.78 -3.83 1.81
C ILE A 279 -3.50 -5.17 1.98
N LEU A 280 -4.02 -5.73 0.89
CA LEU A 280 -4.56 -7.09 0.88
C LEU A 280 -3.41 -8.09 0.74
N THR A 281 -3.22 -8.93 1.76
CA THR A 281 -2.09 -9.86 1.83
C THR A 281 -2.47 -11.33 1.83
N TYR A 282 -3.73 -11.64 2.06
CA TYR A 282 -4.19 -13.03 2.17
C TYR A 282 -5.64 -13.17 1.71
N MET A 283 -5.89 -14.17 0.87
CA MET A 283 -7.23 -14.57 0.43
C MET A 283 -7.34 -16.09 0.41
N THR A 284 -8.45 -16.64 0.89
CA THR A 284 -8.69 -18.07 0.92
C THR A 284 -10.17 -18.39 0.69
N ASP A 285 -10.47 -19.62 0.28
CA ASP A 285 -11.82 -20.21 0.26
C ASP A 285 -12.04 -21.22 1.39
N SER A 286 -11.06 -21.37 2.30
CA SER A 286 -11.07 -22.29 3.42
C SER A 286 -11.39 -21.55 4.73
N GLU A 287 -12.53 -21.84 5.34
CA GLU A 287 -12.90 -21.34 6.68
C GLU A 287 -11.84 -21.68 7.73
N GLN A 288 -11.23 -22.86 7.62
CA GLN A 288 -10.20 -23.32 8.55
C GLN A 288 -8.92 -22.47 8.42
N ASP A 289 -8.49 -22.19 7.20
CA ASP A 289 -7.29 -21.37 6.95
C ASP A 289 -7.56 -19.92 7.35
N TRP A 290 -8.75 -19.38 7.04
CA TRP A 290 -9.21 -18.08 7.49
C TRP A 290 -9.10 -17.93 9.01
N ALA A 291 -9.67 -18.89 9.76
CA ALA A 291 -9.60 -18.89 11.22
C ALA A 291 -8.15 -18.97 11.73
N THR A 292 -7.30 -19.76 11.08
CA THR A 292 -5.88 -19.92 11.43
C THR A 292 -5.10 -18.62 11.22
N VAL A 293 -5.36 -17.94 10.11
CA VAL A 293 -4.73 -16.64 9.80
C VAL A 293 -5.17 -15.57 10.80
N GLY A 294 -6.48 -15.48 11.09
CA GLY A 294 -7.00 -14.56 12.10
C GLY A 294 -6.34 -14.76 13.47
N GLN A 295 -6.24 -16.01 13.93
CA GLN A 295 -5.54 -16.34 15.20
C GLN A 295 -4.05 -15.95 15.17
N SER A 296 -3.41 -16.00 14.01
CA SER A 296 -2.00 -15.59 13.88
C SER A 296 -1.84 -14.09 14.04
N PHE A 297 -2.78 -13.29 13.50
CA PHE A 297 -2.82 -11.84 13.71
C PHE A 297 -3.11 -11.48 15.18
N GLU A 298 -4.08 -12.14 15.81
CA GLU A 298 -4.37 -11.96 17.25
C GLU A 298 -3.14 -12.22 18.11
N LYS A 299 -2.42 -13.35 17.86
CA LYS A 299 -1.16 -13.66 18.56
C LYS A 299 -0.06 -12.64 18.31
N ALA A 300 -0.05 -12.00 17.16
CA ALA A 300 0.85 -10.90 16.85
C ALA A 300 0.40 -9.56 17.47
N GLY A 301 -0.74 -9.53 18.16
CA GLY A 301 -1.30 -8.33 18.78
C GLY A 301 -2.01 -7.40 17.80
N ALA A 302 -2.50 -7.94 16.69
CA ALA A 302 -3.23 -7.23 15.65
C ALA A 302 -4.65 -7.81 15.52
N GLU A 303 -5.53 -7.47 16.44
CA GLU A 303 -6.93 -7.87 16.43
C GLU A 303 -7.67 -7.24 15.24
N VAL A 304 -8.82 -7.81 14.87
CA VAL A 304 -9.66 -7.24 13.82
C VAL A 304 -10.26 -5.93 14.32
N CYS A 305 -9.96 -4.82 13.63
CA CYS A 305 -10.49 -3.51 13.97
C CYS A 305 -11.73 -3.13 13.14
N MET A 306 -11.91 -3.70 11.95
CA MET A 306 -13.05 -3.48 11.09
C MET A 306 -13.26 -4.68 10.17
N GLY A 307 -14.50 -5.05 9.90
CA GLY A 307 -14.83 -6.15 9.00
C GLY A 307 -16.32 -6.30 8.77
N SER A 308 -16.69 -7.11 7.78
CA SER A 308 -18.07 -7.44 7.44
C SER A 308 -18.15 -8.69 6.58
N GLU A 309 -19.28 -9.36 6.60
CA GLU A 309 -19.67 -10.22 5.49
C GLU A 309 -20.20 -9.37 4.32
N MET A 310 -20.03 -9.87 3.10
CA MET A 310 -20.40 -9.21 1.85
C MET A 310 -21.13 -10.17 0.93
N GLY A 311 -22.02 -9.63 0.07
CA GLY A 311 -22.64 -10.40 -1.01
C GLY A 311 -23.46 -11.59 -0.51
N HIS A 312 -24.31 -11.40 0.51
CA HIS A 312 -25.06 -12.49 1.15
C HIS A 312 -24.17 -13.61 1.71
N GLY A 313 -23.04 -13.21 2.32
CA GLY A 313 -22.07 -14.13 2.89
C GLY A 313 -21.10 -14.76 1.90
N ALA A 314 -21.14 -14.39 0.62
CA ALA A 314 -20.20 -14.88 -0.39
C ALA A 314 -18.75 -14.44 -0.17
N GLY A 315 -18.54 -13.37 0.59
CA GLY A 315 -17.24 -12.89 1.00
C GLY A 315 -17.23 -12.39 2.44
N VAL A 316 -16.07 -12.42 3.06
CA VAL A 316 -15.81 -11.77 4.35
C VAL A 316 -14.50 -11.02 4.24
N PHE A 317 -14.45 -9.77 4.64
CA PHE A 317 -13.20 -9.05 4.80
C PHE A 317 -12.92 -8.75 6.26
N ALA A 318 -11.66 -8.68 6.61
CA ALA A 318 -11.20 -8.24 7.92
C ALA A 318 -9.94 -7.39 7.79
N TYR A 319 -9.96 -6.23 8.45
CA TYR A 319 -8.77 -5.41 8.67
C TYR A 319 -8.20 -5.71 10.05
N HIS A 320 -6.97 -6.20 10.05
CA HIS A 320 -6.20 -6.43 11.27
C HIS A 320 -5.50 -5.14 11.69
N ASP A 321 -5.60 -4.79 12.96
CA ASP A 321 -5.02 -3.55 13.50
C ASP A 321 -3.50 -3.64 13.62
N THR A 322 -2.86 -3.61 12.49
CA THR A 322 -1.40 -3.57 12.36
C THR A 322 -0.85 -2.15 12.34
N PHE A 323 -1.70 -1.13 12.58
CA PHE A 323 -1.37 0.28 12.38
C PHE A 323 -0.15 0.73 13.18
N ALA A 324 -0.05 0.29 14.43
CA ALA A 324 1.11 0.59 15.27
C ALA A 324 2.34 -0.25 14.89
N GLN A 325 2.16 -1.53 14.58
CA GLN A 325 3.25 -2.45 14.26
C GLN A 325 3.88 -2.19 12.89
N LEU A 326 3.06 -1.80 11.90
CA LEU A 326 3.50 -1.55 10.52
C LEU A 326 3.66 -0.06 10.21
N HIS A 327 3.58 0.78 11.23
CA HIS A 327 3.82 2.22 11.10
C HIS A 327 2.85 2.92 10.15
N GLY A 328 1.54 2.73 10.36
CA GLY A 328 0.51 3.59 9.79
C GLY A 328 -0.29 3.02 8.62
N PHE A 329 -0.40 1.70 8.50
CA PHE A 329 -1.36 1.04 7.61
C PHE A 329 -1.86 -0.29 8.20
N LEU A 330 -2.99 -0.77 7.70
CA LEU A 330 -3.62 -2.02 8.09
C LEU A 330 -3.28 -3.15 7.12
N VAL A 331 -3.47 -4.37 7.58
CA VAL A 331 -3.46 -5.56 6.73
C VAL A 331 -4.88 -6.07 6.55
N GLU A 332 -5.25 -6.28 5.30
CA GLU A 332 -6.50 -6.92 4.93
C GLU A 332 -6.32 -8.40 4.66
N THR A 333 -7.33 -9.16 5.05
CA THR A 333 -7.51 -10.56 4.67
C THR A 333 -8.94 -10.77 4.17
N VAL A 334 -9.12 -11.70 3.22
CA VAL A 334 -10.43 -11.99 2.61
C VAL A 334 -10.70 -13.48 2.59
N LEU A 335 -11.89 -13.87 3.06
CA LEU A 335 -12.47 -15.19 2.83
C LEU A 335 -13.47 -15.10 1.67
N VAL A 336 -13.40 -16.02 0.74
CA VAL A 336 -14.37 -16.17 -0.36
C VAL A 336 -15.08 -17.51 -0.22
N ARG A 337 -16.39 -17.51 -0.42
CA ARG A 337 -17.22 -18.72 -0.46
C ARG A 337 -17.76 -18.90 -1.88
N PRO A 338 -17.04 -19.62 -2.75
CA PRO A 338 -17.39 -19.72 -4.18
C PRO A 338 -18.78 -20.30 -4.42
N GLU A 339 -19.25 -21.20 -3.57
CA GLU A 339 -20.57 -21.83 -3.64
C GLU A 339 -21.71 -20.81 -3.41
N LEU A 340 -21.49 -19.79 -2.58
CA LEU A 340 -22.45 -18.70 -2.37
C LEU A 340 -22.32 -17.62 -3.45
N ALA A 341 -21.13 -17.43 -3.98
CA ALA A 341 -20.88 -16.51 -5.10
C ALA A 341 -21.43 -17.04 -6.44
N ALA A 342 -21.58 -18.37 -6.57
CA ALA A 342 -22.07 -19.01 -7.80
C ALA A 342 -23.53 -18.61 -8.07
N GLY A 343 -23.75 -17.83 -9.14
CA GLY A 343 -25.06 -17.33 -9.52
C GLY A 343 -25.48 -16.03 -8.85
N ALA A 344 -24.67 -15.46 -7.97
CA ALA A 344 -24.85 -14.11 -7.48
C ALA A 344 -24.61 -13.08 -8.62
N PRO A 345 -25.24 -11.90 -8.56
CA PRO A 345 -24.90 -10.82 -9.46
C PRO A 345 -23.42 -10.44 -9.28
N PRO A 346 -22.79 -9.82 -10.31
CA PRO A 346 -21.43 -9.31 -10.17
C PRO A 346 -21.27 -8.49 -8.88
N PRO A 347 -20.13 -8.62 -8.17
CA PRO A 347 -19.91 -7.89 -6.92
C PRO A 347 -19.54 -6.42 -7.16
N PHE A 348 -20.21 -5.78 -8.14
CA PHE A 348 -20.03 -4.36 -8.48
C PHE A 348 -21.31 -3.81 -9.13
N ASP A 349 -21.57 -2.52 -8.96
CA ASP A 349 -22.76 -1.87 -9.50
C ASP A 349 -22.60 -1.59 -11.00
N TYR A 350 -21.41 -1.16 -11.43
CA TYR A 350 -21.06 -0.89 -12.82
C TYR A 350 -19.53 -0.89 -13.04
N VAL A 351 -19.12 -0.90 -14.29
CA VAL A 351 -17.72 -0.76 -14.70
C VAL A 351 -17.51 0.57 -15.42
N VAL A 352 -16.41 1.26 -15.06
CA VAL A 352 -15.90 2.41 -15.81
C VAL A 352 -14.71 1.95 -16.63
N ASN A 353 -14.64 2.38 -17.91
CA ASN A 353 -13.53 2.09 -18.81
C ASN A 353 -12.98 3.39 -19.39
N PHE A 354 -11.75 3.77 -19.00
CA PHE A 354 -11.09 4.99 -19.48
C PHE A 354 -10.44 4.83 -20.86
N ALA A 355 -10.14 3.61 -21.30
CA ALA A 355 -9.57 3.37 -22.64
C ALA A 355 -10.53 3.80 -23.77
N GLU A 356 -11.83 3.80 -23.52
CA GLU A 356 -12.85 4.19 -24.51
C GLU A 356 -13.02 5.71 -24.65
N THR A 357 -12.45 6.50 -23.73
CA THR A 357 -12.59 7.97 -23.72
C THR A 357 -11.49 8.72 -24.45
N VAL A 358 -10.45 8.05 -24.93
CA VAL A 358 -9.29 8.65 -25.64
C VAL A 358 -9.56 8.83 -27.15
N GLY A 359 -10.75 8.50 -27.64
CA GLY A 359 -11.13 8.49 -29.05
C GLY A 359 -12.11 9.59 -29.51
N VAL A 360 -12.22 10.74 -28.79
CA VAL A 360 -13.07 11.87 -29.23
C VAL A 360 -12.27 13.14 -29.34
#